data_a4251d0a679b29f2c7b45cf6b17a8592
#
_entry.id   a4251d0a679b29f2c7b45cf6b17a8592
#
_cell.length_a   1.000
_cell.length_b   1.000
_cell.length_c   1.000
_cell.angle_alpha   90.00
_cell.angle_beta   90.00
_cell.angle_gamma   90.00
#
_symmetry.space_group_name_H-M   'P 1'
#
loop_
_entity.id
_entity.type
_entity.pdbx_description
1 polymer ?
#
loop_
_entity_poly.entity_id
_entity_poly.type
_entity_poly.pdbx_seq_one_letter_code
_entity_poly.pdbx_strand_id
1 'polypeptide(L)'
;MNRPRVLLADDNEQLLERVAEHLASSFDVAGIAHDGQDLISKALRLVPDVIVADITMPVLTGIEALRRLQGTGLASRFVFLTVHREDEFLQACFEEGAVGYVVKSHMNPDLIPAIHSALAGKLFVSPCLSTGSSTHAPKSRS
;
A
#
# COMPACT_ATOMS: atom_id res chain seq x y z
N MET A 1 -18.86 -14.95 -7.24
CA MET A 1 -18.42 -13.58 -7.03
C MET A 1 -16.94 -13.49 -7.01
N ASN A 2 -16.42 -12.52 -7.69
CA ASN A 2 -14.98 -12.36 -7.77
C ASN A 2 -14.47 -11.60 -6.56
N ARG A 3 -13.38 -12.09 -6.01
CA ARG A 3 -12.69 -11.35 -4.95
C ARG A 3 -11.88 -10.23 -5.58
N PRO A 4 -11.70 -9.12 -4.86
CA PRO A 4 -10.82 -8.08 -5.35
C PRO A 4 -9.41 -8.63 -5.55
N ARG A 5 -8.75 -8.16 -6.59
CA ARG A 5 -7.41 -8.62 -6.97
C ARG A 5 -6.37 -7.69 -6.39
N VAL A 6 -5.36 -8.26 -5.74
CA VAL A 6 -4.32 -7.50 -5.04
C VAL A 6 -2.96 -7.89 -5.59
N LEU A 7 -2.14 -6.88 -5.90
CA LEU A 7 -0.74 -7.07 -6.27
C LEU A 7 0.11 -6.66 -5.08
N LEU A 8 1.02 -7.54 -4.66
CA LEU A 8 1.90 -7.29 -3.53
C LEU A 8 3.31 -6.95 -4.02
N ALA A 9 3.97 -5.98 -3.37
CA ALA A 9 5.33 -5.62 -3.74
C ALA A 9 6.18 -5.35 -2.49
N ASP A 10 7.28 -6.09 -2.36
CA ASP A 10 8.23 -5.93 -1.26
C ASP A 10 9.45 -6.76 -1.63
N ASP A 11 10.63 -6.36 -1.16
CA ASP A 11 11.82 -7.14 -1.44
C ASP A 11 12.05 -8.25 -0.41
N ASN A 12 11.21 -8.34 0.61
CA ASN A 12 11.30 -9.37 1.64
C ASN A 12 10.37 -10.53 1.29
N GLU A 13 10.96 -11.62 0.83
CA GLU A 13 10.22 -12.80 0.37
C GLU A 13 9.34 -13.40 1.47
N GLN A 14 9.88 -13.50 2.69
CA GLN A 14 9.14 -14.11 3.79
C GLN A 14 7.92 -13.26 4.17
N LEU A 15 8.08 -11.95 4.13
CA LEU A 15 6.96 -11.07 4.42
C LEU A 15 5.87 -11.22 3.36
N LEU A 16 6.28 -11.32 2.08
CA LEU A 16 5.30 -11.50 1.00
C LEU A 16 4.49 -12.76 1.20
N GLU A 17 5.12 -13.84 1.63
CA GLU A 17 4.40 -15.09 1.89
C GLU A 17 3.39 -14.92 3.01
N ARG A 18 3.78 -14.23 4.09
CA ARG A 18 2.87 -14.02 5.22
C ARG A 18 1.71 -13.11 4.84
N VAL A 19 1.99 -12.07 4.06
CA VAL A 19 0.94 -11.16 3.61
C VAL A 19 -0.03 -11.89 2.70
N ALA A 20 0.49 -12.70 1.77
CA ALA A 20 -0.35 -13.44 0.85
C ALA A 20 -1.27 -14.40 1.62
N GLU A 21 -0.73 -15.09 2.63
CA GLU A 21 -1.55 -15.99 3.45
C GLU A 21 -2.61 -15.23 4.22
N HIS A 22 -2.23 -14.08 4.76
CA HIS A 22 -3.16 -13.24 5.53
C HIS A 22 -4.34 -12.76 4.67
N LEU A 23 -4.09 -12.49 3.40
CA LEU A 23 -5.10 -11.95 2.51
C LEU A 23 -5.92 -13.01 1.78
N ALA A 24 -5.46 -14.26 1.77
CA ALA A 24 -5.98 -15.29 0.87
C ALA A 24 -7.46 -15.58 1.08
N SER A 25 -7.98 -15.41 2.29
CA SER A 25 -9.39 -15.71 2.55
C SER A 25 -10.32 -14.60 2.06
N SER A 26 -9.80 -13.40 1.84
CA SER A 26 -10.63 -12.24 1.49
C SER A 26 -10.36 -11.70 0.10
N PHE A 27 -9.16 -11.91 -0.42
CA PHE A 27 -8.73 -11.31 -1.67
C PHE A 27 -8.03 -12.33 -2.55
N ASP A 28 -7.97 -12.02 -3.84
CA ASP A 28 -7.22 -12.80 -4.82
C ASP A 28 -5.85 -12.13 -4.98
N VAL A 29 -4.78 -12.79 -4.53
CA VAL A 29 -3.43 -12.27 -4.71
C VAL A 29 -3.02 -12.58 -6.14
N ALA A 30 -3.12 -11.57 -6.99
CA ALA A 30 -2.95 -11.72 -8.43
C ALA A 30 -1.48 -11.81 -8.84
N GLY A 31 -0.58 -11.30 -8.01
CA GLY A 31 0.84 -11.36 -8.34
C GLY A 31 1.70 -10.80 -7.22
N ILE A 32 3.01 -10.99 -7.36
CA ILE A 32 3.99 -10.57 -6.37
C ILE A 32 5.15 -9.93 -7.14
N ALA A 33 5.59 -8.77 -6.68
CA ALA A 33 6.73 -8.06 -7.26
C ALA A 33 7.79 -7.85 -6.18
N HIS A 34 9.08 -7.86 -6.57
CA HIS A 34 10.19 -7.80 -5.63
C HIS A 34 10.95 -6.49 -5.68
N ASP A 35 10.65 -5.62 -6.63
CA ASP A 35 11.25 -4.30 -6.72
C ASP A 35 10.29 -3.37 -7.45
N GLY A 36 10.66 -2.08 -7.50
CA GLY A 36 9.76 -1.08 -8.06
C GLY A 36 9.52 -1.22 -9.55
N GLN A 37 10.52 -1.68 -10.30
CA GLN A 37 10.34 -1.85 -11.73
C GLN A 37 9.43 -3.04 -12.03
N ASP A 38 9.61 -4.15 -11.31
CA ASP A 38 8.76 -5.32 -11.44
C ASP A 38 7.32 -4.98 -11.05
N LEU A 39 7.16 -4.13 -10.04
CA LEU A 39 5.85 -3.67 -9.62
C LEU A 39 5.13 -2.95 -10.76
N ILE A 40 5.83 -2.02 -11.42
CA ILE A 40 5.23 -1.27 -12.53
C ILE A 40 4.82 -2.23 -13.66
N SER A 41 5.71 -3.14 -14.05
CA SER A 41 5.44 -4.08 -15.13
C SER A 41 4.21 -4.93 -14.83
N LYS A 42 4.15 -5.47 -13.62
CA LYS A 42 3.04 -6.34 -13.24
C LYS A 42 1.74 -5.57 -13.05
N ALA A 43 1.82 -4.36 -12.52
CA ALA A 43 0.61 -3.55 -12.35
C ALA A 43 -0.05 -3.27 -13.69
N LEU A 44 0.75 -2.93 -14.69
CA LEU A 44 0.20 -2.64 -16.02
C LEU A 44 -0.35 -3.88 -16.70
N ARG A 45 0.29 -5.03 -16.47
CA ARG A 45 -0.16 -6.28 -17.08
C ARG A 45 -1.38 -6.86 -16.38
N LEU A 46 -1.37 -6.85 -15.04
CA LEU A 46 -2.41 -7.52 -14.25
C LEU A 46 -3.61 -6.63 -13.95
N VAL A 47 -3.44 -5.34 -13.97
CA VAL A 47 -4.47 -4.33 -13.67
C VAL A 47 -5.21 -4.71 -12.38
N PRO A 48 -4.51 -4.74 -11.23
CA PRO A 48 -5.15 -5.16 -9.99
C PRO A 48 -6.10 -4.07 -9.48
N ASP A 49 -6.98 -4.46 -8.57
CA ASP A 49 -7.85 -3.49 -7.90
C ASP A 49 -7.08 -2.68 -6.87
N VAL A 50 -6.17 -3.32 -6.15
CA VAL A 50 -5.36 -2.67 -5.12
C VAL A 50 -3.92 -3.15 -5.25
N ILE A 51 -2.99 -2.24 -5.04
CA ILE A 51 -1.56 -2.55 -4.95
C ILE A 51 -1.14 -2.29 -3.51
N VAL A 52 -0.53 -3.30 -2.88
CA VAL A 52 0.05 -3.17 -1.54
C VAL A 52 1.56 -3.22 -1.69
N ALA A 53 2.23 -2.12 -1.39
CA ALA A 53 3.65 -2.01 -1.67
C ALA A 53 4.41 -1.39 -0.51
N ASP A 54 5.69 -1.76 -0.36
CA ASP A 54 6.59 -1.08 0.55
C ASP A 54 7.12 0.18 -0.11
N ILE A 55 7.54 1.13 0.71
CA ILE A 55 8.18 2.35 0.23
C ILE A 55 9.59 2.05 -0.25
N THR A 56 10.36 1.33 0.56
CA THR A 56 11.78 1.07 0.28
C THR A 56 11.93 -0.25 -0.47
N MET A 57 12.27 -0.18 -1.74
CA MET A 57 12.51 -1.34 -2.58
C MET A 57 13.70 -1.07 -3.50
N PRO A 58 14.40 -2.12 -3.97
CA PRO A 58 15.48 -1.92 -4.95
C PRO A 58 14.95 -1.37 -6.26
N VAL A 59 15.82 -0.75 -7.00
CA VAL A 59 15.62 -0.19 -8.34
C VAL A 59 14.80 1.08 -8.30
N LEU A 60 13.55 1.01 -7.83
CA LEU A 60 12.68 2.18 -7.64
C LEU A 60 11.98 2.05 -6.29
N THR A 61 11.83 3.16 -5.60
CA THR A 61 11.03 3.15 -4.37
C THR A 61 9.55 2.97 -4.71
N GLY A 62 8.77 2.59 -3.69
CA GLY A 62 7.32 2.45 -3.90
C GLY A 62 6.66 3.77 -4.27
N ILE A 63 7.16 4.88 -3.74
CA ILE A 63 6.61 6.19 -4.07
C ILE A 63 6.90 6.54 -5.53
N GLU A 64 8.12 6.25 -6.00
CA GLU A 64 8.45 6.48 -7.39
C GLU A 64 7.62 5.60 -8.33
N ALA A 65 7.40 4.35 -7.93
CA ALA A 65 6.57 3.45 -8.72
C ALA A 65 5.14 4.00 -8.83
N LEU A 66 4.60 4.47 -7.72
CA LEU A 66 3.26 5.07 -7.72
C LEU A 66 3.20 6.28 -8.64
N ARG A 67 4.21 7.15 -8.56
CA ARG A 67 4.25 8.34 -9.40
C ARG A 67 4.21 7.96 -10.88
N ARG A 68 5.00 6.96 -11.28
CA ARG A 68 5.03 6.52 -12.67
C ARG A 68 3.71 5.90 -13.10
N LEU A 69 3.09 5.11 -12.22
CA LEU A 69 1.81 4.48 -12.53
C LEU A 69 0.70 5.50 -12.65
N GLN A 70 0.73 6.57 -11.87
CA GLN A 70 -0.25 7.64 -12.00
C GLN A 70 -0.21 8.24 -13.40
N GLY A 71 0.97 8.33 -13.98
CA GLY A 71 1.11 8.87 -15.33
C GLY A 71 0.54 7.96 -16.42
N THR A 72 0.26 6.70 -16.12
CA THR A 72 -0.28 5.77 -17.11
C THR A 72 -1.81 5.73 -17.12
N GLY A 73 -2.47 6.39 -16.17
CA GLY A 73 -3.91 6.33 -16.07
C GLY A 73 -4.44 5.06 -15.40
N LEU A 74 -3.57 4.27 -14.81
CA LEU A 74 -3.99 3.04 -14.11
C LEU A 74 -4.89 3.41 -12.93
N ALA A 75 -6.00 2.71 -12.78
CA ALA A 75 -7.00 3.02 -11.76
C ALA A 75 -6.80 2.26 -10.45
N SER A 76 -5.77 1.43 -10.35
CA SER A 76 -5.50 0.66 -9.14
C SER A 76 -5.33 1.58 -7.93
N ARG A 77 -5.87 1.17 -6.79
CA ARG A 77 -5.68 1.91 -5.54
C ARG A 77 -4.39 1.45 -4.90
N PHE A 78 -3.66 2.39 -4.29
CA PHE A 78 -2.33 2.11 -3.74
C PHE A 78 -2.38 2.20 -2.21
N VAL A 79 -1.95 1.12 -1.55
CA VAL A 79 -1.83 1.04 -0.09
C VAL A 79 -0.37 0.72 0.23
N PHE A 80 0.26 1.56 1.04
CA PHE A 80 1.64 1.27 1.46
C PHE A 80 1.64 0.43 2.72
N LEU A 81 2.53 -0.55 2.77
CA LEU A 81 2.78 -1.40 3.92
C LEU A 81 4.26 -1.27 4.22
N THR A 82 4.63 -0.58 5.29
CA THR A 82 6.00 -0.14 5.47
C THR A 82 6.40 -0.08 6.93
N VAL A 83 7.72 -0.11 7.20
CA VAL A 83 8.24 0.09 8.56
C VAL A 83 8.36 1.56 8.91
N HIS A 84 8.26 2.45 7.93
CA HIS A 84 8.48 3.88 8.16
C HIS A 84 7.31 4.49 8.90
N ARG A 85 7.60 5.30 9.93
CA ARG A 85 6.58 5.96 10.73
C ARG A 85 6.64 7.48 10.65
N GLU A 86 7.65 8.01 9.97
CA GLU A 86 7.88 9.45 9.89
C GLU A 86 6.80 10.14 9.06
N ASP A 87 6.39 11.31 9.51
CA ASP A 87 5.36 12.09 8.81
C ASP A 87 5.73 12.40 7.38
N GLU A 88 7.03 12.59 7.10
CA GLU A 88 7.48 12.90 5.74
C GLU A 88 7.09 11.80 4.75
N PHE A 89 7.26 10.53 5.14
CA PHE A 89 6.88 9.43 4.27
C PHE A 89 5.37 9.36 4.09
N LEU A 90 4.65 9.55 5.19
CA LEU A 90 3.19 9.53 5.14
C LEU A 90 2.66 10.61 4.19
N GLN A 91 3.16 11.84 4.33
CA GLN A 91 2.72 12.92 3.48
C GLN A 91 3.10 12.69 2.03
N ALA A 92 4.33 12.21 1.78
CA ALA A 92 4.77 11.97 0.41
C ALA A 92 3.90 10.94 -0.27
N CYS A 93 3.51 9.88 0.44
CA CYS A 93 2.66 8.84 -0.12
C CYS A 93 1.29 9.39 -0.51
N PHE A 94 0.66 10.15 0.38
CA PHE A 94 -0.67 10.66 0.09
C PHE A 94 -0.64 11.75 -0.97
N GLU A 95 0.41 12.55 -1.01
CA GLU A 95 0.56 13.56 -2.07
C GLU A 95 0.66 12.92 -3.44
N GLU A 96 1.25 11.73 -3.54
CA GLU A 96 1.34 11.04 -4.81
C GLU A 96 0.08 10.26 -5.16
N GLY A 97 -0.89 10.20 -4.26
CA GLY A 97 -2.17 9.58 -4.58
C GLY A 97 -2.45 8.28 -3.87
N ALA A 98 -1.62 7.86 -2.93
CA ALA A 98 -1.91 6.66 -2.13
C ALA A 98 -3.16 6.90 -1.29
N VAL A 99 -3.92 5.83 -1.02
CA VAL A 99 -5.12 5.94 -0.20
C VAL A 99 -4.98 5.17 1.12
N GLY A 100 -3.92 4.40 1.29
CA GLY A 100 -3.71 3.66 2.52
C GLY A 100 -2.26 3.70 2.96
N TYR A 101 -2.05 3.66 4.27
CA TYR A 101 -0.71 3.64 4.87
C TYR A 101 -0.77 2.77 6.12
N VAL A 102 -0.13 1.61 6.05
CA VAL A 102 -0.15 0.61 7.12
C VAL A 102 1.26 0.35 7.59
N VAL A 103 1.48 0.40 8.90
CA VAL A 103 2.78 0.11 9.49
C VAL A 103 2.93 -1.41 9.61
N LYS A 104 4.07 -1.96 9.20
CA LYS A 104 4.28 -3.41 9.14
C LYS A 104 4.04 -4.09 10.50
N SER A 105 4.39 -3.43 11.59
CA SER A 105 4.20 -4.03 12.91
C SER A 105 2.73 -4.17 13.29
N HIS A 106 1.84 -3.50 12.58
CA HIS A 106 0.39 -3.56 12.82
C HIS A 106 -0.36 -4.14 11.63
N MET A 107 0.32 -4.94 10.82
CA MET A 107 -0.28 -5.51 9.61
C MET A 107 -1.52 -6.34 9.90
N ASN A 108 -1.46 -7.19 10.92
CA ASN A 108 -2.56 -8.12 11.15
C ASN A 108 -3.89 -7.42 11.41
N PRO A 109 -3.97 -6.42 12.30
CA PRO A 109 -5.25 -5.73 12.49
C PRO A 109 -5.56 -4.69 11.43
N ASP A 110 -4.56 -4.15 10.72
CA ASP A 110 -4.77 -2.95 9.92
C ASP A 110 -4.87 -3.19 8.42
N LEU A 111 -4.22 -4.22 7.88
CA LEU A 111 -4.08 -4.32 6.43
C LEU A 111 -5.39 -4.60 5.71
N ILE A 112 -6.16 -5.57 6.19
CA ILE A 112 -7.43 -5.88 5.54
C ILE A 112 -8.40 -4.70 5.59
N PRO A 113 -8.57 -4.03 6.75
CA PRO A 113 -9.39 -2.82 6.77
C PRO A 113 -8.88 -1.73 5.83
N ALA A 114 -7.55 -1.59 5.69
CA ALA A 114 -7.00 -0.59 4.78
C ALA A 114 -7.36 -0.88 3.33
N ILE A 115 -7.31 -2.16 2.94
CA ILE A 115 -7.66 -2.55 1.58
C ILE A 115 -9.15 -2.30 1.33
N HIS A 116 -10.00 -2.66 2.28
CA HIS A 116 -11.44 -2.39 2.14
C HIS A 116 -11.72 -0.89 2.02
N SER A 117 -11.03 -0.07 2.82
CA SER A 117 -11.17 1.38 2.72
C SER A 117 -10.74 1.89 1.34
N ALA A 118 -9.62 1.36 0.85
CA ALA A 118 -9.11 1.75 -0.46
C ALA A 118 -10.15 1.43 -1.55
N LEU A 119 -10.74 0.25 -1.50
CA LEU A 119 -11.75 -0.15 -2.47
C LEU A 119 -12.99 0.74 -2.41
N ALA A 120 -13.27 1.29 -1.23
CA ALA A 120 -14.40 2.21 -1.04
C ALA A 120 -14.03 3.66 -1.35
N GLY A 121 -12.79 3.91 -1.75
CA GLY A 121 -12.33 5.27 -2.04
C GLY A 121 -12.04 6.09 -0.81
N LYS A 122 -11.79 5.46 0.34
CA LYS A 122 -11.56 6.14 1.59
C LYS A 122 -10.12 6.00 2.03
N LEU A 123 -9.60 7.02 2.70
CA LEU A 123 -8.24 7.01 3.22
C LEU A 123 -8.15 6.16 4.48
N PHE A 124 -7.01 5.52 4.67
CA PHE A 124 -6.73 4.74 5.87
C PHE A 124 -5.28 4.98 6.31
N VAL A 125 -5.10 5.24 7.60
CA VAL A 125 -3.78 5.36 8.20
C VAL A 125 -3.78 4.48 9.44
N SER A 126 -2.71 3.70 9.64
CA SER A 126 -2.59 2.87 10.84
C SER A 126 -2.88 3.71 12.08
N PRO A 127 -3.81 3.29 12.95
CA PRO A 127 -4.17 4.09 14.13
C PRO A 127 -2.99 4.41 15.04
N CYS A 128 -1.96 3.57 15.07
CA CYS A 128 -0.81 3.83 15.93
C CYS A 128 -0.10 5.12 15.53
N LEU A 129 -0.17 5.52 14.27
CA LEU A 129 0.44 6.78 13.84
C LEU A 129 -0.39 7.97 14.28
N SER A 130 -1.70 7.85 14.20
CA SER A 130 -2.59 8.91 14.64
C SER A 130 -2.38 9.23 16.11
N THR A 131 -2.30 8.20 16.95
CA THR A 131 -2.12 8.44 18.38
C THR A 131 -0.76 9.05 18.66
N GLY A 132 0.26 8.65 17.91
CA GLY A 132 1.58 9.19 18.12
C GLY A 132 1.69 10.65 17.73
N SER A 133 0.88 11.10 16.80
CA SER A 133 0.95 12.45 16.29
C SER A 133 -0.21 13.29 16.72
N SER A 134 -0.92 12.88 17.72
CA SER A 134 -2.14 13.57 18.13
C SER A 134 -1.92 15.01 18.49
N THR A 135 -0.71 15.37 18.81
CA THR A 135 -0.44 16.75 19.21
C THR A 135 -0.59 17.71 18.05
N HIS A 136 -0.51 17.24 16.84
CA HIS A 136 -0.60 18.15 15.73
C HIS A 136 -1.60 17.70 14.73
N ALA A 137 -2.17 16.82 15.02
CA ALA A 137 -3.08 16.42 14.07
C ALA A 137 -3.99 17.45 13.60
N PRO A 138 -3.86 17.73 13.72
CA PRO A 138 -4.59 18.31 13.39
C PRO A 138 -4.54 19.01 12.73
N LYS A 139 -3.90 18.78 12.40
CA LYS A 139 -3.94 19.32 11.91
C LYS A 139 -4.34 19.19 11.20
N SER A 140 -4.40 18.84 11.09
CA SER A 140 -4.93 18.78 10.60
C SER A 140 -5.51 19.00 10.44
N ARG A 141 -5.42 19.18 10.37
CA ARG A 141 -6.04 19.48 10.23
C ARG A 141 -6.55 19.66 10.12
N SER A 142 -6.32 19.45 10.05
CA SER A 142 -6.80 19.69 9.98
C SER A 142 -7.05 19.81 9.85
#